data_a71804e8dc39dd8678e754801b0b6c86
#
_entry.id   a71804e8dc39dd8678e754801b0b6c86
#
_cell.length_a   1.000
_cell.length_b   1.000
_cell.length_c   1.000
_cell.angle_alpha   90.00
_cell.angle_beta   90.00
_cell.angle_gamma   90.00
#
_symmetry.space_group_name_H-M   'P 1'
#
loop_
_entity.id
_entity.type
_entity.pdbx_description
1 polymer ?
#
loop_
_entity_poly.entity_id
_entity_poly.type
_entity_poly.pdbx_seq_one_letter_code
_entity_poly.pdbx_strand_id
1 'polypeptide(L)'
;VTATPKRGDGLEKINYMLIGSIRYSYTAKEKAKEQGIQHLVYPRFTRTVPPRGVITGKMHPNEAYEIIHNNDVRDEQIIEDVKNCVSAGRTPVVLSRYKDHSEKLYERLKSYADHVFLMTGNNSKKEQRKILKLMHEVKNDESMILVATGSLVGEGFDFPRLDTLFMATPISFRGVVEQYA
;
A
#
# COMPACT_ATOMS: atom_id res chain seq x y z
N VAL A 1 -12.84 -1.66 -20.16
CA VAL A 1 -11.78 -0.80 -19.60
C VAL A 1 -11.18 -1.51 -18.40
N THR A 2 -9.86 -1.56 -18.29
CA THR A 2 -9.14 -2.13 -17.15
C THR A 2 -7.85 -1.33 -16.90
N ALA A 3 -7.48 -1.14 -15.64
CA ALA A 3 -6.22 -0.53 -15.26
C ALA A 3 -5.03 -1.49 -15.39
N THR A 4 -5.29 -2.80 -15.29
CA THR A 4 -4.26 -3.85 -15.31
C THR A 4 -4.60 -4.93 -16.33
N PRO A 5 -4.24 -4.75 -17.62
CA PRO A 5 -4.58 -5.71 -18.69
C PRO A 5 -3.82 -7.04 -18.57
N LYS A 6 -2.70 -7.06 -17.85
CA LYS A 6 -1.93 -8.27 -17.60
C LYS A 6 -2.49 -9.03 -16.41
N ARG A 7 -2.68 -10.33 -16.57
CA ARG A 7 -3.10 -11.24 -15.50
C ARG A 7 -1.89 -11.85 -14.79
N GLY A 8 -2.00 -12.04 -13.49
CA GLY A 8 -0.95 -12.69 -12.70
C GLY A 8 -0.73 -14.18 -13.04
N ASP A 9 -1.75 -14.80 -13.66
CA ASP A 9 -1.71 -16.20 -14.13
C ASP A 9 -1.22 -16.38 -15.58
N GLY A 10 -0.91 -15.26 -16.30
CA GLY A 10 -0.43 -15.28 -17.68
C GLY A 10 -1.49 -15.63 -18.73
N LEU A 11 -2.76 -15.70 -18.35
CA LEU A 11 -3.86 -16.11 -19.24
C LEU A 11 -4.55 -14.92 -19.91
N GLU A 12 -3.88 -13.78 -20.08
CA GLU A 12 -4.41 -12.59 -20.75
C GLU A 12 -4.85 -12.86 -22.20
N LYS A 13 -4.28 -13.87 -22.86
CA LYS A 13 -4.69 -14.26 -24.22
C LYS A 13 -6.16 -14.64 -24.32
N ILE A 14 -6.74 -15.22 -23.26
CA ILE A 14 -8.18 -15.55 -23.21
C ILE A 14 -9.01 -14.27 -23.31
N ASN A 15 -8.61 -13.21 -22.61
CA ASN A 15 -9.30 -11.93 -22.68
C ASN A 15 -9.23 -11.35 -24.12
N TYR A 16 -8.07 -11.43 -24.77
CA TYR A 16 -7.91 -10.95 -26.14
C TYR A 16 -8.72 -11.76 -27.17
N MET A 17 -8.91 -13.05 -26.93
CA MET A 17 -9.78 -13.90 -27.78
C MET A 17 -11.25 -13.52 -27.66
N LEU A 18 -11.70 -13.10 -26.46
CA LEU A 18 -13.10 -12.75 -26.21
C LEU A 18 -13.47 -11.33 -26.58
N ILE A 19 -12.58 -10.36 -26.31
CA ILE A 19 -12.87 -8.93 -26.45
C ILE A 19 -11.99 -8.20 -27.47
N GLY A 20 -11.06 -8.91 -28.10
CA GLY A 20 -10.08 -8.37 -29.05
C GLY A 20 -8.83 -7.79 -28.40
N SER A 21 -7.89 -7.35 -29.23
CA SER A 21 -6.63 -6.76 -28.78
C SER A 21 -6.81 -5.37 -28.15
N ILE A 22 -5.84 -4.96 -27.34
CA ILE A 22 -5.79 -3.61 -26.77
C ILE A 22 -5.68 -2.60 -27.92
N ARG A 23 -6.67 -1.72 -28.05
CA ARG A 23 -6.73 -0.68 -29.09
C ARG A 23 -6.21 0.67 -28.61
N TYR A 24 -6.29 0.93 -27.31
CA TYR A 24 -5.81 2.14 -26.68
C TYR A 24 -5.25 1.81 -25.30
N SER A 25 -4.11 2.39 -24.97
CA SER A 25 -3.48 2.26 -23.66
C SER A 25 -3.09 3.65 -23.17
N TYR A 26 -3.50 3.96 -21.96
CA TYR A 26 -3.15 5.20 -21.27
C TYR A 26 -2.47 4.83 -19.96
N THR A 27 -1.21 5.12 -19.85
CA THR A 27 -0.38 4.68 -18.73
C THR A 27 -0.43 5.68 -17.58
N ALA A 28 -0.19 5.22 -16.34
CA ALA A 28 -0.07 6.09 -15.17
C ALA A 28 1.00 7.19 -15.38
N LYS A 29 2.07 6.89 -16.11
CA LYS A 29 3.11 7.86 -16.47
C LYS A 29 2.60 8.97 -17.39
N GLU A 30 1.77 8.64 -18.37
CA GLU A 30 1.15 9.62 -19.26
C GLU A 30 0.17 10.50 -18.51
N LYS A 31 -0.68 9.88 -17.65
CA LYS A 31 -1.59 10.60 -16.77
C LYS A 31 -0.86 11.56 -15.84
N ALA A 32 0.19 11.11 -15.18
CA ALA A 32 0.99 11.95 -14.28
C ALA A 32 1.63 13.14 -15.03
N LYS A 33 2.14 12.90 -16.24
CA LYS A 33 2.71 13.96 -17.08
C LYS A 33 1.68 15.01 -17.48
N GLU A 34 0.47 14.60 -17.86
CA GLU A 34 -0.61 15.52 -18.22
C GLU A 34 -1.10 16.32 -17.01
N GLN A 35 -1.15 15.70 -15.84
CA GLN A 35 -1.58 16.33 -14.58
C GLN A 35 -0.47 17.12 -13.88
N GLY A 36 0.77 17.11 -14.42
CA GLY A 36 1.92 17.75 -13.78
C GLY A 36 2.37 17.11 -12.46
N ILE A 37 1.92 15.87 -12.19
CA ILE A 37 2.25 15.15 -10.96
C ILE A 37 3.59 14.45 -11.12
N GLN A 38 4.49 14.64 -10.15
CA GLN A 38 5.73 13.89 -10.06
C GLN A 38 5.59 12.77 -9.02
N HIS A 39 5.76 11.52 -9.47
CA HIS A 39 5.87 10.40 -8.56
C HIS A 39 7.34 10.23 -8.14
N LEU A 40 7.60 10.41 -6.86
CA LEU A 40 8.93 10.22 -6.27
C LEU A 40 8.95 8.87 -5.53
N VAL A 41 9.97 8.06 -5.80
CA VAL A 41 10.16 6.77 -5.13
C VAL A 41 11.39 6.83 -4.24
N TYR A 42 11.21 6.62 -2.95
CA TYR A 42 12.27 6.60 -1.95
C TYR A 42 12.50 5.17 -1.45
N PRO A 43 13.47 4.43 -1.99
CA PRO A 43 13.80 3.11 -1.46
C PRO A 43 14.44 3.23 -0.08
N ARG A 44 13.85 2.55 0.91
CA ARG A 44 14.36 2.50 2.29
C ARG A 44 15.01 1.15 2.52
N PHE A 45 16.32 1.14 2.73
CA PHE A 45 17.07 -0.06 3.03
C PHE A 45 16.88 -0.43 4.50
N THR A 46 16.20 -1.55 4.74
CA THR A 46 16.03 -2.11 6.07
C THR A 46 17.18 -3.09 6.34
N ARG A 47 17.84 -3.00 7.46
CA ARG A 47 18.92 -3.93 7.86
C ARG A 47 18.36 -5.28 8.33
N THR A 48 17.39 -5.83 7.58
CA THR A 48 16.81 -7.13 7.90
C THR A 48 17.79 -8.23 7.53
N VAL A 49 18.27 -8.94 8.52
CA VAL A 49 19.18 -10.08 8.34
C VAL A 49 18.38 -11.35 8.66
N PRO A 50 18.45 -12.39 7.82
CA PRO A 50 17.81 -13.66 8.12
C PRO A 50 18.43 -14.29 9.36
N PRO A 51 17.69 -15.10 10.15
CA PRO A 51 18.21 -15.81 11.29
C PRO A 51 19.43 -16.67 10.94
N ARG A 52 20.34 -16.86 11.89
CA ARG A 52 21.53 -17.71 11.70
C ARG A 52 21.12 -19.12 11.29
N GLY A 53 21.79 -19.68 10.28
CA GLY A 53 21.51 -21.02 9.76
C GLY A 53 20.48 -21.10 8.65
N VAL A 54 19.82 -19.98 8.30
CA VAL A 54 18.87 -19.93 7.17
C VAL A 54 19.65 -19.73 5.87
N ILE A 55 19.47 -20.67 4.93
CA ILE A 55 20.03 -20.57 3.56
C ILE A 55 19.01 -19.79 2.72
N THR A 56 19.27 -18.51 2.46
CA THR A 56 18.35 -17.60 1.77
C THR A 56 17.90 -18.11 0.39
N GLY A 57 18.75 -18.79 -0.36
CA GLY A 57 18.41 -19.36 -1.67
C GLY A 57 17.45 -20.55 -1.66
N LYS A 58 17.15 -21.11 -0.48
CA LYS A 58 16.21 -22.24 -0.30
C LYS A 58 14.98 -21.88 0.54
N MET A 59 14.89 -20.63 0.98
CA MET A 59 13.78 -20.16 1.82
C MET A 59 12.50 -20.05 0.99
N HIS A 60 11.39 -20.55 1.54
CA HIS A 60 10.09 -20.37 0.93
C HIS A 60 9.68 -18.86 1.04
N PRO A 61 9.05 -18.26 0.02
CA PRO A 61 8.66 -16.84 0.05
C PRO A 61 7.86 -16.45 1.29
N ASN A 62 6.99 -17.31 1.81
CA ASN A 62 6.20 -17.03 3.01
C ASN A 62 7.09 -16.90 4.26
N GLU A 63 8.13 -17.73 4.42
CA GLU A 63 9.08 -17.64 5.52
C GLU A 63 9.87 -16.31 5.45
N ALA A 64 10.26 -15.90 4.25
CA ALA A 64 10.89 -14.60 4.04
C ALA A 64 9.98 -13.45 4.44
N TYR A 65 8.69 -13.54 4.11
CA TYR A 65 7.70 -12.53 4.51
C TYR A 65 7.50 -12.50 6.03
N GLU A 66 7.49 -13.64 6.72
CA GLU A 66 7.38 -13.71 8.17
C GLU A 66 8.58 -13.03 8.86
N ILE A 67 9.79 -13.23 8.37
CA ILE A 67 11.00 -12.55 8.89
C ILE A 67 10.89 -11.04 8.70
N ILE A 68 10.33 -10.59 7.57
CA ILE A 68 10.22 -9.18 7.25
C ILE A 68 9.17 -8.49 8.11
N HIS A 69 7.98 -9.05 8.28
CA HIS A 69 6.90 -8.39 9.01
C HIS A 69 7.01 -8.52 10.53
N ASN A 70 7.79 -9.48 11.04
CA ASN A 70 8.09 -9.64 12.46
C ASN A 70 9.36 -8.92 12.91
N ASN A 71 9.89 -8.00 12.11
CA ASN A 71 11.13 -7.28 12.42
C ASN A 71 10.84 -5.91 13.03
N ASP A 72 11.02 -5.81 14.37
CA ASP A 72 10.77 -4.59 15.11
C ASP A 72 11.65 -3.41 14.68
N VAL A 73 12.91 -3.66 14.32
CA VAL A 73 13.82 -2.59 13.84
C VAL A 73 13.29 -1.97 12.53
N ARG A 74 12.75 -2.82 11.68
CA ARG A 74 12.13 -2.37 10.43
C ARG A 74 10.83 -1.59 10.70
N ASP A 75 10.03 -2.05 11.64
CA ASP A 75 8.80 -1.36 12.04
C ASP A 75 9.11 0.01 12.64
N GLU A 76 10.16 0.14 13.47
CA GLU A 76 10.63 1.43 13.98
C GLU A 76 10.99 2.39 12.85
N GLN A 77 11.71 1.90 11.83
CA GLN A 77 12.06 2.72 10.67
C GLN A 77 10.82 3.19 9.91
N ILE A 78 9.83 2.30 9.71
CA ILE A 78 8.56 2.67 9.04
C ILE A 78 7.83 3.74 9.85
N ILE A 79 7.73 3.56 11.17
CA ILE A 79 7.03 4.50 12.06
C ILE A 79 7.70 5.86 12.05
N GLU A 80 9.03 5.91 12.14
CA GLU A 80 9.77 7.18 12.10
C GLU A 80 9.61 7.88 10.74
N ASP A 81 9.65 7.14 9.63
CA ASP A 81 9.42 7.70 8.30
C ASP A 81 7.98 8.23 8.15
N VAL A 82 6.97 7.52 8.67
CA VAL A 82 5.56 7.98 8.67
C VAL A 82 5.39 9.22 9.53
N LYS A 83 5.99 9.26 10.72
CA LYS A 83 5.97 10.41 11.61
C LYS A 83 6.58 11.65 10.94
N ASN A 84 7.73 11.51 10.29
CA ASN A 84 8.37 12.59 9.55
C ASN A 84 7.49 13.06 8.38
N CYS A 85 6.81 12.15 7.70
CA CYS A 85 5.86 12.44 6.64
C CYS A 85 4.68 13.30 7.15
N VAL A 86 4.06 12.91 8.27
CA VAL A 86 2.98 13.67 8.90
C VAL A 86 3.46 15.05 9.37
N SER A 87 4.65 15.12 9.99
CA SER A 87 5.25 16.39 10.43
C SER A 87 5.55 17.33 9.26
N ALA A 88 5.73 16.81 8.06
CA ALA A 88 5.86 17.58 6.82
C ALA A 88 4.51 17.98 6.19
N GLY A 89 3.39 17.77 6.90
CA GLY A 89 2.03 18.10 6.44
C GLY A 89 1.48 17.15 5.38
N ARG A 90 2.05 15.94 5.23
CA ARG A 90 1.61 14.94 4.25
C ARG A 90 0.58 13.99 4.87
N THR A 91 -0.17 13.32 4.01
CA THR A 91 -1.20 12.36 4.44
C THR A 91 -0.83 10.95 3.98
N PRO A 92 -0.13 10.17 4.83
CA PRO A 92 0.35 8.86 4.45
C PRO A 92 -0.72 7.78 4.48
N VAL A 93 -0.59 6.81 3.54
CA VAL A 93 -1.19 5.50 3.63
C VAL A 93 -0.10 4.44 3.82
N VAL A 94 -0.26 3.58 4.82
CA VAL A 94 0.68 2.50 5.14
C VAL A 94 0.04 1.17 4.77
N LEU A 95 0.59 0.49 3.77
CA LEU A 95 0.07 -0.78 3.29
C LEU A 95 0.91 -1.95 3.79
N SER A 96 0.26 -2.90 4.44
CA SER A 96 0.80 -4.21 4.75
C SER A 96 -0.02 -5.32 4.08
N ARG A 97 0.62 -6.44 3.79
CA ARG A 97 -0.06 -7.66 3.34
C ARG A 97 -0.77 -8.38 4.48
N TYR A 98 -0.25 -8.24 5.71
CA TYR A 98 -0.69 -9.00 6.89
C TYR A 98 -1.54 -8.12 7.80
N LYS A 99 -2.64 -8.69 8.27
CA LYS A 99 -3.59 -8.00 9.15
C LYS A 99 -2.96 -7.64 10.49
N ASP A 100 -2.35 -8.61 11.15
CA ASP A 100 -1.66 -8.45 12.44
C ASP A 100 -0.53 -7.42 12.39
N HIS A 101 0.24 -7.39 11.29
CA HIS A 101 1.23 -6.34 11.07
C HIS A 101 0.57 -4.95 10.87
N SER A 102 -0.55 -4.88 10.15
CA SER A 102 -1.29 -3.62 10.01
C SER A 102 -1.84 -3.14 11.36
N GLU A 103 -2.39 -4.06 12.18
CA GLU A 103 -2.88 -3.75 13.53
C GLU A 103 -1.74 -3.28 14.44
N LYS A 104 -0.60 -3.93 14.41
CA LYS A 104 0.61 -3.54 15.15
C LYS A 104 1.09 -2.13 14.77
N LEU A 105 1.21 -1.84 13.47
CA LEU A 105 1.59 -0.51 12.99
C LEU A 105 0.56 0.55 13.37
N TYR A 106 -0.73 0.24 13.25
CA TYR A 106 -1.82 1.12 13.64
C TYR A 106 -1.74 1.49 15.14
N GLU A 107 -1.58 0.51 16.04
CA GLU A 107 -1.46 0.78 17.48
C GLU A 107 -0.29 1.70 17.80
N ARG A 108 0.83 1.51 17.10
CA ARG A 108 2.04 2.32 17.31
C ARG A 108 1.97 3.71 16.69
N LEU A 109 1.15 3.90 15.65
CA LEU A 109 0.98 5.18 14.96
C LEU A 109 -0.09 6.08 15.57
N LYS A 110 -0.95 5.56 16.46
CA LYS A 110 -2.09 6.28 17.04
C LYS A 110 -1.79 7.65 17.64
N SER A 111 -0.58 7.85 18.16
CA SER A 111 -0.16 9.08 18.84
C SER A 111 0.52 10.09 17.93
N TYR A 112 0.68 9.80 16.64
CA TYR A 112 1.47 10.63 15.72
C TYR A 112 0.64 11.43 14.72
N ALA A 113 -0.69 11.32 14.77
CA ALA A 113 -1.62 12.15 14.01
C ALA A 113 -2.91 12.36 14.78
N ASP A 114 -3.68 13.42 14.43
CA ASP A 114 -4.98 13.70 15.03
C ASP A 114 -5.98 12.57 14.75
N HIS A 115 -5.89 11.98 13.55
CA HIS A 115 -6.74 10.88 13.13
C HIS A 115 -5.91 9.75 12.54
N VAL A 116 -6.09 8.54 13.07
CA VAL A 116 -5.47 7.33 12.52
C VAL A 116 -6.56 6.29 12.26
N PHE A 117 -6.64 5.83 11.03
CA PHE A 117 -7.64 4.87 10.59
C PHE A 117 -6.99 3.52 10.27
N LEU A 118 -7.70 2.45 10.63
CA LEU A 118 -7.31 1.08 10.27
C LEU A 118 -8.37 0.47 9.37
N MET A 119 -7.94 0.00 8.19
CA MET A 119 -8.79 -0.68 7.23
C MET A 119 -8.19 -2.04 6.86
N THR A 120 -8.83 -3.13 7.28
CA THR A 120 -8.36 -4.49 7.05
C THR A 120 -9.37 -5.31 6.25
N GLY A 121 -8.95 -6.42 5.65
CA GLY A 121 -9.81 -7.32 4.91
C GLY A 121 -10.97 -7.93 5.72
N ASN A 122 -10.92 -7.83 7.06
CA ASN A 122 -12.00 -8.28 7.94
C ASN A 122 -13.13 -7.25 8.11
N ASN A 123 -12.88 -5.99 7.72
CA ASN A 123 -13.92 -4.98 7.77
C ASN A 123 -15.01 -5.30 6.75
N SER A 124 -16.26 -5.35 7.21
CA SER A 124 -17.42 -5.44 6.34
C SER A 124 -17.49 -4.22 5.41
N LYS A 125 -18.18 -4.35 4.29
CA LYS A 125 -18.40 -3.21 3.36
C LYS A 125 -19.05 -2.00 4.05
N LYS A 126 -19.89 -2.26 5.07
CA LYS A 126 -20.53 -1.20 5.87
C LYS A 126 -19.51 -0.46 6.74
N GLU A 127 -18.60 -1.19 7.37
CA GLU A 127 -17.51 -0.60 8.17
C GLU A 127 -16.52 0.19 7.31
N GLN A 128 -16.14 -0.36 6.16
CA GLN A 128 -15.28 0.36 5.20
C GLN A 128 -15.90 1.69 4.78
N ARG A 129 -17.19 1.71 4.42
CA ARG A 129 -17.91 2.93 4.10
C ARG A 129 -17.97 3.91 5.26
N LYS A 130 -18.12 3.40 6.50
CA LYS A 130 -18.10 4.24 7.72
C LYS A 130 -16.72 4.89 7.91
N ILE A 131 -15.63 4.11 7.75
CA ILE A 131 -14.26 4.62 7.86
C ILE A 131 -14.03 5.70 6.78
N LEU A 132 -14.38 5.44 5.54
CA LEU A 132 -14.25 6.42 4.45
C LEU A 132 -15.02 7.70 4.74
N LYS A 133 -16.24 7.58 5.27
CA LYS A 133 -17.03 8.76 5.66
C LYS A 133 -16.31 9.57 6.74
N LEU A 134 -15.80 8.92 7.79
CA LEU A 134 -15.03 9.59 8.83
C LEU A 134 -13.76 10.26 8.29
N MET A 135 -13.06 9.62 7.36
CA MET A 135 -11.90 10.20 6.69
C MET A 135 -12.26 11.47 5.90
N HIS A 136 -13.42 11.50 5.25
CA HIS A 136 -13.92 12.69 4.53
C HIS A 136 -14.34 13.84 5.47
N GLU A 137 -14.69 13.53 6.72
CA GLU A 137 -15.07 14.51 7.73
C GLU A 137 -13.85 15.16 8.41
N VAL A 138 -12.64 14.59 8.24
CA VAL A 138 -11.39 15.15 8.79
C VAL A 138 -11.08 16.49 8.09
N LYS A 139 -10.87 17.54 8.87
CA LYS A 139 -10.56 18.86 8.34
C LYS A 139 -9.18 18.91 7.69
N ASN A 140 -8.98 19.88 6.81
CA ASN A 140 -7.72 19.99 6.06
C ASN A 140 -6.51 20.38 6.93
N ASP A 141 -6.75 21.00 8.07
CA ASP A 141 -5.74 21.41 9.06
C ASP A 141 -5.41 20.31 10.08
N GLU A 142 -6.18 19.24 10.10
CA GLU A 142 -5.95 18.06 10.97
C GLU A 142 -5.11 17.01 10.23
N SER A 143 -4.16 16.40 10.94
CA SER A 143 -3.31 15.34 10.39
C SER A 143 -4.04 13.99 10.36
N MET A 144 -3.73 13.17 9.34
CA MET A 144 -4.38 11.89 9.17
C MET A 144 -3.41 10.82 8.67
N ILE A 145 -3.54 9.60 9.19
CA ILE A 145 -2.84 8.41 8.73
C ILE A 145 -3.88 7.33 8.39
N LEU A 146 -3.73 6.66 7.27
CA LEU A 146 -4.45 5.43 6.96
C LEU A 146 -3.50 4.25 7.02
N VAL A 147 -3.80 3.25 7.85
CA VAL A 147 -3.14 1.95 7.82
C VAL A 147 -4.10 0.92 7.22
N ALA A 148 -3.67 0.19 6.21
CA ALA A 148 -4.57 -0.74 5.53
C ALA A 148 -3.87 -2.03 5.06
N THR A 149 -4.69 -3.08 4.85
CA THR A 149 -4.22 -4.23 4.09
C THR A 149 -4.35 -3.97 2.60
N GLY A 150 -3.33 -4.35 1.82
CA GLY A 150 -3.25 -4.03 0.39
C GLY A 150 -4.45 -4.47 -0.46
N SER A 151 -5.19 -5.50 -0.03
CA SER A 151 -6.40 -5.96 -0.73
C SER A 151 -7.56 -4.96 -0.72
N LEU A 152 -7.53 -3.96 0.16
CA LEU A 152 -8.61 -2.98 0.34
C LEU A 152 -8.36 -1.65 -0.37
N VAL A 153 -7.11 -1.29 -0.58
CA VAL A 153 -6.69 -0.07 -1.28
C VAL A 153 -6.49 -0.37 -2.77
N GLY A 154 -7.23 -1.33 -3.30
CA GLY A 154 -7.20 -1.71 -4.69
C GLY A 154 -8.35 -1.09 -5.47
N GLU A 155 -9.15 -1.95 -6.09
CA GLU A 155 -10.24 -1.53 -6.98
C GLU A 155 -11.26 -0.61 -6.29
N GLY A 156 -11.41 0.60 -6.82
CA GLY A 156 -12.44 1.55 -6.40
C GLY A 156 -12.14 2.34 -5.13
N PHE A 157 -10.92 2.26 -4.60
CA PHE A 157 -10.49 3.16 -3.53
C PHE A 157 -9.94 4.45 -4.14
N ASP A 158 -10.64 5.55 -3.94
CA ASP A 158 -10.23 6.88 -4.39
C ASP A 158 -10.38 7.86 -3.21
N PHE A 159 -9.25 8.34 -2.72
CA PHE A 159 -9.20 9.34 -1.67
C PHE A 159 -8.08 10.33 -1.97
N PRO A 160 -8.38 11.44 -2.68
CA PRO A 160 -7.39 12.36 -3.24
C PRO A 160 -6.45 13.01 -2.24
N ARG A 161 -6.81 13.04 -0.96
CA ARG A 161 -5.99 13.62 0.10
C ARG A 161 -4.77 12.76 0.45
N LEU A 162 -4.81 11.44 0.19
CA LEU A 162 -3.66 10.57 0.40
C LEU A 162 -2.60 10.86 -0.67
N ASP A 163 -1.43 11.28 -0.25
CA ASP A 163 -0.37 11.77 -1.10
C ASP A 163 0.96 11.02 -0.95
N THR A 164 1.07 10.16 0.03
CA THR A 164 2.29 9.39 0.32
C THR A 164 1.97 7.94 0.64
N LEU A 165 2.58 7.03 -0.12
CA LEU A 165 2.39 5.59 0.03
C LEU A 165 3.60 4.92 0.68
N PHE A 166 3.40 4.25 1.81
CA PHE A 166 4.37 3.38 2.46
C PHE A 166 4.04 1.92 2.20
N MET A 167 4.86 1.25 1.41
CA MET A 167 4.74 -0.20 1.20
C MET A 167 5.48 -0.95 2.31
N ALA A 168 4.77 -1.26 3.39
CA ALA A 168 5.32 -1.91 4.56
C ALA A 168 5.62 -3.41 4.38
N THR A 169 5.17 -4.03 3.31
CA THR A 169 5.53 -5.40 2.92
C THR A 169 5.87 -5.46 1.43
N PRO A 170 6.75 -6.38 1.01
CA PRO A 170 7.08 -6.55 -0.39
C PRO A 170 5.86 -6.91 -1.24
N ILE A 171 5.79 -6.37 -2.45
CA ILE A 171 4.77 -6.67 -3.45
C ILE A 171 5.49 -7.24 -4.68
N SER A 172 5.12 -8.45 -5.09
CA SER A 172 5.79 -9.17 -6.18
C SER A 172 5.16 -8.92 -7.55
N PHE A 173 3.90 -8.46 -7.60
CA PHE A 173 3.18 -8.30 -8.86
C PHE A 173 3.07 -6.81 -9.24
N ARG A 174 3.64 -6.47 -10.40
CA ARG A 174 3.69 -5.09 -10.91
C ARG A 174 2.31 -4.43 -11.00
N GLY A 175 1.29 -5.16 -11.45
CA GLY A 175 -0.08 -4.64 -11.59
C GLY A 175 -0.69 -4.17 -10.26
N VAL A 176 -0.30 -4.79 -9.14
CA VAL A 176 -0.73 -4.38 -7.79
C VAL A 176 -0.08 -3.06 -7.41
N VAL A 177 1.22 -2.87 -7.73
CA VAL A 177 1.92 -1.60 -7.49
C VAL A 177 1.31 -0.47 -8.31
N GLU A 178 0.98 -0.74 -9.57
CA GLU A 178 0.32 0.24 -10.47
C GLU A 178 -1.08 0.63 -10.00
N GLN A 179 -1.77 -0.22 -9.23
CA GLN A 179 -3.07 0.11 -8.62
C GLN A 179 -2.95 0.98 -7.38
N TYR A 180 -1.80 0.90 -6.67
CA TYR A 180 -1.60 1.65 -5.43
C TYR A 180 -0.97 3.02 -5.66
N ALA A 181 -0.31 3.22 -6.79
CA ALA A 181 0.32 4.47 -7.20
C ALA A 181 -0.66 5.38 -7.97
#